data_5af3e313d72d061369e040d2dec5d516
#
_entry.id   5af3e313d72d061369e040d2dec5d516
#
_cell.length_a   1.000
_cell.length_b   1.000
_cell.length_c   1.000
_cell.angle_alpha   90.00
_cell.angle_beta   90.00
_cell.angle_gamma   90.00
#
_symmetry.space_group_name_H-M   'P 1'
#
loop_
_entity.id
_entity.type
_entity.pdbx_description
1 polymer ?
#
loop_
_entity_poly.entity_id
_entity_poly.type
_entity_poly.pdbx_seq_one_letter_code
_entity_poly.pdbx_strand_id
1 'polypeptide(L)'
;MSALVSRDGVVATAARALLRSGLLGPPSPAAVVRVLHEARRGGTNPYTLLGVTAARWPNRAAIVDDDGALTYRDLRSEAEALARELSAAGAGPGRAVGVMCRNGRGFVKAFFAAALVGADVVLVNTDFRTDALAVALSAHRITTVVADDEFTERVRAAAEAQAPVTVVDPATVDARDRRPRAPRPGVTAPGRIVLLTSGTTGKPKGVPRTPQLRSAVGVWVTILDRTGLRTGSRISVAMPMFHGLGLGMLMLTVALGGTVLTHRHFDAEAALAQASLHRADAFTAVPVVLARILDLPQRVRARNPLPYLRVVLSSGDRLDPSLGQRFMDAYGDILYNGYGSTEVGIGALATPADLREAPETVGKPVAGCPVRIFDKKNRPVGPRVTGRIFVGGELASEGYTEGSGEAKAVVENMTSTGDMGYLDNAGRLFIVGREDDMIISGGENVYPRAVENALAEHPGVADSAVIGVPDEQFGHRLAAFVVPQPGSGVDPSALRDYLKDRVSRFEQPRDINIVGSIPRNPAGKVVRKELST
;
A
#
# COMPACT_ATOMS: atom_id res chain seq x y z
N MET A 1 -16.90 -4.27 -24.68
CA MET A 1 -16.70 -4.34 -23.23
C MET A 1 -16.53 -5.77 -22.67
N SER A 2 -16.61 -6.82 -23.49
CA SER A 2 -16.62 -8.23 -23.03
C SER A 2 -15.27 -8.96 -23.05
N ALA A 3 -14.22 -8.46 -23.71
CA ALA A 3 -13.00 -9.22 -24.00
C ALA A 3 -11.97 -9.29 -22.85
N LEU A 4 -12.00 -8.37 -21.89
CA LEU A 4 -11.08 -8.37 -20.73
C LEU A 4 -11.56 -9.23 -19.55
N VAL A 5 -12.78 -9.71 -19.59
CA VAL A 5 -13.42 -10.53 -18.53
C VAL A 5 -13.51 -12.00 -18.95
N SER A 6 -13.19 -12.34 -20.20
CA SER A 6 -13.13 -13.75 -20.62
C SER A 6 -11.85 -14.42 -20.09
N ARG A 7 -11.95 -15.69 -19.66
CA ARG A 7 -10.78 -16.49 -19.26
C ARG A 7 -9.67 -16.42 -20.32
N ASP A 8 -10.03 -16.43 -21.60
CA ASP A 8 -9.08 -16.38 -22.72
C ASP A 8 -8.34 -15.02 -22.80
N GLY A 9 -8.99 -13.92 -22.52
CA GLY A 9 -8.38 -12.58 -22.46
C GLY A 9 -7.37 -12.43 -21.31
N VAL A 10 -7.68 -13.01 -20.13
CA VAL A 10 -6.76 -13.02 -18.98
C VAL A 10 -5.53 -13.87 -19.28
N VAL A 11 -5.69 -15.05 -19.90
CA VAL A 11 -4.58 -15.95 -20.26
C VAL A 11 -3.67 -15.30 -21.30
N ALA A 12 -4.23 -14.66 -22.34
CA ALA A 12 -3.44 -13.96 -23.37
C ALA A 12 -2.66 -12.78 -22.78
N THR A 13 -3.27 -12.01 -21.88
CA THR A 13 -2.60 -10.90 -21.18
C THR A 13 -1.49 -11.41 -20.26
N ALA A 14 -1.75 -12.51 -19.54
CA ALA A 14 -0.75 -13.14 -18.67
C ALA A 14 0.45 -13.64 -19.47
N ALA A 15 0.23 -14.36 -20.58
CA ALA A 15 1.30 -14.84 -21.45
C ALA A 15 2.14 -13.69 -21.99
N ARG A 16 1.51 -12.60 -22.49
CA ARG A 16 2.18 -11.41 -22.99
C ARG A 16 3.01 -10.71 -21.91
N ALA A 17 2.44 -10.49 -20.72
CA ALA A 17 3.10 -9.85 -19.60
C ALA A 17 4.31 -10.66 -19.13
N LEU A 18 4.19 -11.99 -19.01
CA LEU A 18 5.27 -12.88 -18.61
C LEU A 18 6.40 -12.94 -19.65
N LEU A 19 6.07 -12.96 -20.93
CA LEU A 19 7.07 -12.90 -22.00
C LEU A 19 7.82 -11.57 -22.01
N ARG A 20 7.09 -10.44 -21.97
CA ARG A 20 7.68 -9.09 -21.98
C ARG A 20 8.48 -8.78 -20.72
N SER A 21 8.07 -9.29 -19.57
CA SER A 21 8.81 -9.12 -18.31
C SER A 21 10.14 -9.89 -18.28
N GLY A 22 10.37 -10.83 -19.17
CA GLY A 22 11.55 -11.69 -19.19
C GLY A 22 11.56 -12.75 -18.07
N LEU A 23 10.46 -12.94 -17.35
CA LEU A 23 10.34 -13.98 -16.32
C LEU A 23 10.48 -15.40 -16.92
N LEU A 24 10.02 -15.59 -18.16
CA LEU A 24 10.16 -16.85 -18.90
C LEU A 24 11.49 -17.01 -19.63
N GLY A 25 12.43 -16.04 -19.50
CA GLY A 25 13.77 -16.17 -20.08
C GLY A 25 14.48 -17.43 -19.59
N PRO A 26 15.23 -18.15 -20.45
CA PRO A 26 15.83 -19.41 -20.10
C PRO A 26 16.85 -19.25 -18.97
N PRO A 27 16.67 -19.91 -17.83
CA PRO A 27 17.70 -20.00 -16.80
C PRO A 27 18.83 -20.93 -17.29
N SER A 28 20.04 -20.79 -16.74
CA SER A 28 21.09 -21.79 -16.97
C SER A 28 20.60 -23.18 -16.49
N PRO A 29 21.07 -24.29 -17.11
CA PRO A 29 20.67 -25.64 -16.70
C PRO A 29 20.82 -25.89 -15.19
N ALA A 30 21.92 -25.41 -14.59
CA ALA A 30 22.14 -25.49 -13.14
C ALA A 30 21.14 -24.65 -12.33
N ALA A 31 20.69 -23.51 -12.86
CA ALA A 31 19.65 -22.71 -12.22
C ALA A 31 18.27 -23.37 -12.32
N VAL A 32 17.95 -24.07 -13.42
CA VAL A 32 16.70 -24.83 -13.56
C VAL A 32 16.56 -25.83 -12.43
N VAL A 33 17.58 -26.66 -12.21
CA VAL A 33 17.55 -27.69 -11.15
C VAL A 33 17.32 -27.05 -9.77
N ARG A 34 18.03 -25.94 -9.45
CA ARG A 34 17.86 -25.24 -8.17
C ARG A 34 16.47 -24.63 -8.03
N VAL A 35 15.95 -23.98 -9.08
CA VAL A 35 14.61 -23.37 -9.07
C VAL A 35 13.53 -24.43 -8.89
N LEU A 36 13.61 -25.56 -9.62
CA LEU A 36 12.66 -26.66 -9.46
C LEU A 36 12.72 -27.29 -8.06
N HIS A 37 13.92 -27.42 -7.50
CA HIS A 37 14.09 -27.89 -6.13
C HIS A 37 13.41 -26.98 -5.11
N GLU A 38 13.65 -25.66 -5.19
CA GLU A 38 13.03 -24.69 -4.28
C GLU A 38 11.50 -24.65 -4.44
N ALA A 39 11.01 -24.62 -5.69
CA ALA A 39 9.57 -24.57 -5.96
C ALA A 39 8.83 -25.82 -5.44
N ARG A 40 9.44 -27.01 -5.58
CA ARG A 40 8.84 -28.27 -5.08
C ARG A 40 8.81 -28.35 -3.55
N ARG A 41 9.79 -27.75 -2.88
CA ARG A 41 9.89 -27.80 -1.41
C ARG A 41 9.01 -26.78 -0.73
N GLY A 42 8.75 -25.62 -1.36
CA GLY A 42 8.18 -24.47 -0.68
C GLY A 42 6.71 -24.17 -0.97
N GLY A 43 6.14 -24.76 -2.02
CA GLY A 43 4.74 -24.51 -2.39
C GLY A 43 4.43 -23.01 -2.51
N THR A 44 3.34 -22.58 -1.88
CA THR A 44 2.86 -21.17 -1.89
C THR A 44 3.45 -20.30 -0.77
N ASN A 45 4.41 -20.82 0.01
CA ASN A 45 5.05 -20.04 1.06
C ASN A 45 5.80 -18.84 0.46
N PRO A 46 5.64 -17.60 0.98
CA PRO A 46 6.35 -16.42 0.49
C PRO A 46 7.87 -16.58 0.43
N TYR A 47 8.46 -17.32 1.37
CA TYR A 47 9.90 -17.63 1.35
C TYR A 47 10.33 -18.37 0.08
N THR A 48 9.44 -19.19 -0.53
CA THR A 48 9.74 -19.90 -1.80
C THR A 48 10.10 -18.92 -2.91
N LEU A 49 9.46 -17.73 -2.94
CA LEU A 49 9.77 -16.70 -3.91
C LEU A 49 11.21 -16.20 -3.74
N LEU A 50 11.64 -15.91 -2.50
CA LEU A 50 13.03 -15.54 -2.22
C LEU A 50 14.00 -16.68 -2.58
N GLY A 51 13.67 -17.92 -2.24
CA GLY A 51 14.47 -19.11 -2.55
C GLY A 51 14.69 -19.30 -4.06
N VAL A 52 13.61 -19.23 -4.84
CA VAL A 52 13.63 -19.32 -6.31
C VAL A 52 14.45 -18.18 -6.92
N THR A 53 14.24 -16.95 -6.44
CA THR A 53 14.95 -15.78 -6.95
C THR A 53 16.44 -15.84 -6.63
N ALA A 54 16.81 -16.20 -5.41
CA ALA A 54 18.21 -16.40 -5.00
C ALA A 54 18.89 -17.55 -5.76
N ALA A 55 18.14 -18.62 -6.08
CA ALA A 55 18.65 -19.71 -6.89
C ALA A 55 18.93 -19.27 -8.34
N ARG A 56 18.10 -18.36 -8.89
CA ARG A 56 18.20 -17.88 -10.26
C ARG A 56 19.22 -16.76 -10.42
N TRP A 57 19.24 -15.80 -9.49
CA TRP A 57 20.06 -14.58 -9.56
C TRP A 57 20.79 -14.27 -8.25
N PRO A 58 21.66 -15.18 -7.73
CA PRO A 58 22.24 -15.08 -6.39
C PRO A 58 23.04 -13.80 -6.16
N ASN A 59 23.71 -13.30 -7.19
CA ASN A 59 24.63 -12.17 -7.11
C ASN A 59 24.00 -10.80 -7.44
N ARG A 60 22.70 -10.78 -7.82
CA ARG A 60 22.01 -9.51 -7.99
C ARG A 60 21.74 -8.87 -6.65
N ALA A 61 21.80 -7.54 -6.59
CA ALA A 61 21.33 -6.79 -5.42
C ALA A 61 19.82 -7.02 -5.24
N ALA A 62 19.44 -7.49 -4.05
CA ALA A 62 18.05 -7.67 -3.67
C ALA A 62 17.46 -6.37 -3.08
N ILE A 63 18.27 -5.68 -2.28
CA ILE A 63 17.91 -4.42 -1.64
C ILE A 63 19.13 -3.51 -1.57
N VAL A 64 18.89 -2.22 -1.70
CA VAL A 64 19.81 -1.13 -1.35
C VAL A 64 19.07 -0.23 -0.38
N ASP A 65 19.59 -0.14 0.82
CA ASP A 65 19.08 0.68 1.92
C ASP A 65 20.20 1.53 2.53
N ASP A 66 19.97 2.10 3.70
CA ASP A 66 20.93 2.97 4.38
C ASP A 66 22.23 2.24 4.77
N ASP A 67 22.20 0.90 4.88
CA ASP A 67 23.38 0.06 5.15
C ASP A 67 24.07 -0.44 3.85
N GLY A 68 23.65 0.06 2.68
CA GLY A 68 24.23 -0.31 1.38
C GLY A 68 23.49 -1.47 0.70
N ALA A 69 24.18 -2.14 -0.23
CA ALA A 69 23.60 -3.20 -1.04
C ALA A 69 23.73 -4.57 -0.37
N LEU A 70 22.63 -5.36 -0.45
CA LEU A 70 22.60 -6.77 -0.05
C LEU A 70 22.17 -7.63 -1.23
N THR A 71 22.90 -8.73 -1.51
CA THR A 71 22.57 -9.63 -2.62
C THR A 71 21.43 -10.59 -2.25
N TYR A 72 20.80 -11.23 -3.25
CA TYR A 72 19.79 -12.27 -3.02
C TYR A 72 20.37 -13.47 -2.25
N ARG A 73 21.62 -13.82 -2.48
CA ARG A 73 22.32 -14.88 -1.73
C ARG A 73 22.44 -14.52 -0.25
N ASP A 74 22.90 -13.31 0.03
CA ASP A 74 23.13 -12.85 1.41
C ASP A 74 21.78 -12.64 2.11
N LEU A 75 20.79 -12.00 1.47
CA LEU A 75 19.45 -11.83 2.01
C LEU A 75 18.82 -13.18 2.39
N ARG A 76 18.94 -14.18 1.51
CA ARG A 76 18.47 -15.53 1.81
C ARG A 76 19.16 -16.11 3.03
N SER A 77 20.50 -16.02 3.08
CA SER A 77 21.31 -16.55 4.18
C SER A 77 20.95 -15.90 5.52
N GLU A 78 20.75 -14.58 5.52
CA GLU A 78 20.38 -13.81 6.71
C GLU A 78 18.92 -14.12 7.15
N ALA A 79 17.98 -14.25 6.19
CA ALA A 79 16.62 -14.68 6.51
C ALA A 79 16.56 -16.09 7.10
N GLU A 80 17.37 -17.02 6.58
CA GLU A 80 17.50 -18.38 7.14
C GLU A 80 18.15 -18.40 8.52
N ALA A 81 19.09 -17.50 8.79
CA ALA A 81 19.68 -17.35 10.11
C ALA A 81 18.64 -16.84 11.11
N LEU A 82 17.90 -15.80 10.75
CA LEU A 82 16.82 -15.26 11.57
C LEU A 82 15.70 -16.27 11.80
N ALA A 83 15.35 -17.10 10.79
CA ALA A 83 14.36 -18.16 10.95
C ALA A 83 14.77 -19.20 11.99
N ARG A 84 16.08 -19.49 12.15
CA ARG A 84 16.57 -20.39 13.22
C ARG A 84 16.37 -19.77 14.60
N GLU A 85 16.66 -18.48 14.75
CA GLU A 85 16.42 -17.78 16.02
C GLU A 85 14.92 -17.74 16.35
N LEU A 86 14.07 -17.48 15.36
CA LEU A 86 12.61 -17.51 15.54
C LEU A 86 12.12 -18.89 15.95
N SER A 87 12.64 -19.97 15.32
CA SER A 87 12.30 -21.33 15.72
C SER A 87 12.75 -21.65 17.15
N ALA A 88 13.94 -21.18 17.55
CA ALA A 88 14.44 -21.35 18.91
C ALA A 88 13.58 -20.57 19.93
N ALA A 89 13.00 -19.44 19.52
CA ALA A 89 12.02 -18.66 20.29
C ALA A 89 10.61 -19.27 20.28
N GLY A 90 10.41 -20.45 19.66
CA GLY A 90 9.14 -21.15 19.61
C GLY A 90 8.18 -20.69 18.50
N ALA A 91 8.64 -19.89 17.54
CA ALA A 91 7.85 -19.53 16.36
C ALA A 91 7.70 -20.72 15.41
N GLY A 92 6.53 -20.85 14.81
CA GLY A 92 6.22 -21.95 13.89
C GLY A 92 4.74 -21.97 13.49
N PRO A 93 4.27 -23.04 12.84
CA PRO A 93 2.87 -23.17 12.43
C PRO A 93 1.89 -22.99 13.59
N GLY A 94 0.83 -22.22 13.37
CA GLY A 94 -0.17 -21.90 14.40
C GLY A 94 0.28 -20.89 15.45
N ARG A 95 1.48 -20.30 15.30
CA ARG A 95 1.98 -19.20 16.11
C ARG A 95 2.06 -17.94 15.30
N ALA A 96 1.88 -16.78 15.94
CA ALA A 96 2.01 -15.48 15.31
C ALA A 96 3.37 -14.83 15.64
N VAL A 97 4.00 -14.28 14.60
CA VAL A 97 5.22 -13.46 14.72
C VAL A 97 4.88 -12.03 14.30
N GLY A 98 5.06 -11.08 15.21
CA GLY A 98 4.97 -9.66 14.90
C GLY A 98 6.22 -9.18 14.17
N VAL A 99 6.06 -8.37 13.12
CA VAL A 99 7.17 -7.69 12.44
C VAL A 99 6.97 -6.19 12.62
N MET A 100 7.80 -5.56 13.43
CA MET A 100 7.79 -4.12 13.75
C MET A 100 9.13 -3.50 13.37
N CYS A 101 9.39 -3.46 12.07
CA CYS A 101 10.63 -2.92 11.50
C CYS A 101 10.31 -1.79 10.53
N ARG A 102 11.21 -0.82 10.44
CA ARG A 102 11.17 0.18 9.37
C ARG A 102 11.50 -0.45 8.02
N ASN A 103 11.28 0.31 6.96
CA ASN A 103 11.72 -0.10 5.63
C ASN A 103 13.24 -0.36 5.63
N GLY A 104 13.64 -1.46 5.01
CA GLY A 104 15.03 -1.87 4.93
C GLY A 104 15.22 -3.38 5.01
N ARG A 105 16.48 -3.82 5.03
CA ARG A 105 16.83 -5.25 5.09
C ARG A 105 16.28 -5.94 6.34
N GLY A 106 16.14 -5.22 7.46
CA GLY A 106 15.56 -5.75 8.70
C GLY A 106 14.14 -6.26 8.50
N PHE A 107 13.26 -5.42 7.91
CA PHE A 107 11.89 -5.81 7.57
C PHE A 107 11.85 -7.00 6.59
N VAL A 108 12.66 -6.94 5.54
CA VAL A 108 12.66 -7.97 4.48
C VAL A 108 13.12 -9.32 5.04
N LYS A 109 14.18 -9.34 5.85
CA LYS A 109 14.65 -10.55 6.55
C LYS A 109 13.57 -11.10 7.48
N ALA A 110 12.97 -10.24 8.30
CA ALA A 110 11.94 -10.62 9.27
C ALA A 110 10.73 -11.25 8.59
N PHE A 111 10.23 -10.64 7.52
CA PHE A 111 9.11 -11.14 6.75
C PHE A 111 9.37 -12.55 6.19
N PHE A 112 10.50 -12.73 5.50
CA PHE A 112 10.82 -14.03 4.91
C PHE A 112 11.21 -15.09 5.95
N ALA A 113 11.83 -14.70 7.06
CA ALA A 113 12.15 -15.63 8.15
C ALA A 113 10.89 -16.14 8.85
N ALA A 114 9.96 -15.26 9.19
CA ALA A 114 8.68 -15.65 9.78
C ALA A 114 7.84 -16.53 8.83
N ALA A 115 7.84 -16.21 7.53
CA ALA A 115 7.20 -17.04 6.52
C ALA A 115 7.87 -18.43 6.42
N LEU A 116 9.21 -18.52 6.46
CA LEU A 116 9.95 -19.79 6.38
C LEU A 116 9.58 -20.74 7.50
N VAL A 117 9.44 -20.25 8.73
CA VAL A 117 9.03 -21.09 9.88
C VAL A 117 7.54 -21.44 9.87
N GLY A 118 6.75 -20.90 8.93
CA GLY A 118 5.31 -21.15 8.79
C GLY A 118 4.44 -20.46 9.83
N ALA A 119 4.96 -19.42 10.48
CA ALA A 119 4.20 -18.62 11.42
C ALA A 119 3.22 -17.68 10.70
N ASP A 120 2.13 -17.28 11.36
CA ASP A 120 1.33 -16.14 10.94
C ASP A 120 2.18 -14.88 11.04
N VAL A 121 2.37 -14.15 9.94
CA VAL A 121 3.20 -12.93 9.91
C VAL A 121 2.30 -11.73 10.14
N VAL A 122 2.37 -11.13 11.32
CA VAL A 122 1.59 -9.94 11.66
C VAL A 122 2.44 -8.69 11.43
N LEU A 123 2.06 -7.89 10.43
CA LEU A 123 2.78 -6.66 10.09
C LEU A 123 2.32 -5.51 10.97
N VAL A 124 3.18 -5.12 11.90
CA VAL A 124 2.89 -4.11 12.92
C VAL A 124 3.28 -2.72 12.42
N ASN A 125 2.36 -1.77 12.54
CA ASN A 125 2.66 -0.38 12.23
C ASN A 125 3.67 0.18 13.25
N THR A 126 4.78 0.72 12.76
CA THR A 126 5.87 1.29 13.57
C THR A 126 5.47 2.51 14.41
N ASP A 127 4.33 3.14 14.10
CA ASP A 127 3.81 4.30 14.82
C ASP A 127 2.74 3.96 15.85
N PHE A 128 2.44 2.68 16.05
CA PHE A 128 1.54 2.30 17.14
C PHE A 128 2.12 2.73 18.48
N ARG A 129 1.31 3.44 19.26
CA ARG A 129 1.61 3.74 20.65
C ARG A 129 1.52 2.45 21.46
N THR A 130 2.06 2.49 22.69
CA THR A 130 2.14 1.31 23.57
C THR A 130 0.78 0.64 23.80
N ASP A 131 -0.27 1.44 23.99
CA ASP A 131 -1.65 0.95 24.18
C ASP A 131 -2.20 0.21 22.94
N ALA A 132 -2.07 0.80 21.77
CA ALA A 132 -2.49 0.17 20.51
C ALA A 132 -1.67 -1.09 20.20
N LEU A 133 -0.36 -1.05 20.50
CA LEU A 133 0.52 -2.20 20.35
C LEU A 133 0.11 -3.33 21.31
N ALA A 134 -0.19 -3.04 22.57
CA ALA A 134 -0.67 -4.02 23.55
C ALA A 134 -1.95 -4.73 23.07
N VAL A 135 -2.92 -3.94 22.53
CA VAL A 135 -4.13 -4.50 21.92
C VAL A 135 -3.79 -5.43 20.76
N ALA A 136 -2.87 -5.03 19.87
CA ALA A 136 -2.46 -5.85 18.71
C ALA A 136 -1.77 -7.15 19.15
N LEU A 137 -0.85 -7.08 20.12
CA LEU A 137 -0.15 -8.25 20.66
C LEU A 137 -1.14 -9.28 21.24
N SER A 138 -2.12 -8.81 22.03
CA SER A 138 -3.16 -9.66 22.62
C SER A 138 -4.09 -10.25 21.57
N ALA A 139 -4.70 -9.41 20.73
CA ALA A 139 -5.68 -9.83 19.74
C ALA A 139 -5.15 -10.89 18.77
N HIS A 140 -3.87 -10.82 18.45
CA HIS A 140 -3.21 -11.76 17.53
C HIS A 140 -2.37 -12.83 18.24
N ARG A 141 -2.39 -12.89 19.59
CA ARG A 141 -1.63 -13.85 20.41
C ARG A 141 -0.14 -13.88 20.00
N ILE A 142 0.44 -12.70 19.81
CA ILE A 142 1.83 -12.56 19.40
C ILE A 142 2.73 -12.80 20.61
N THR A 143 3.56 -13.83 20.54
CA THR A 143 4.54 -14.18 21.59
C THR A 143 5.98 -13.92 21.16
N THR A 144 6.19 -13.63 19.89
CA THR A 144 7.50 -13.30 19.32
C THR A 144 7.37 -12.10 18.41
N VAL A 145 8.22 -11.08 18.60
CA VAL A 145 8.26 -9.89 17.77
C VAL A 145 9.66 -9.71 17.22
N VAL A 146 9.77 -9.58 15.90
CA VAL A 146 10.99 -9.07 15.28
C VAL A 146 10.85 -7.57 15.20
N ALA A 147 11.71 -6.84 15.88
CA ALA A 147 11.65 -5.39 15.96
C ALA A 147 13.04 -4.77 15.79
N ASP A 148 13.11 -3.63 15.11
CA ASP A 148 14.31 -2.79 15.16
C ASP A 148 14.54 -2.31 16.60
N ASP A 149 15.78 -2.09 16.98
CA ASP A 149 16.20 -1.73 18.34
C ASP A 149 15.40 -0.54 18.92
N GLU A 150 15.12 0.48 18.09
CA GLU A 150 14.33 1.67 18.49
C GLU A 150 12.91 1.33 19.00
N PHE A 151 12.37 0.15 18.68
CA PHE A 151 11.02 -0.28 19.10
C PHE A 151 11.04 -1.28 20.26
N THR A 152 12.20 -1.79 20.64
CA THR A 152 12.33 -2.86 21.64
C THR A 152 11.68 -2.50 22.98
N GLU A 153 11.96 -1.32 23.52
CA GLU A 153 11.37 -0.87 24.78
C GLU A 153 9.85 -0.69 24.68
N ARG A 154 9.35 -0.17 23.54
CA ARG A 154 7.91 -0.03 23.31
C ARG A 154 7.20 -1.38 23.27
N VAL A 155 7.83 -2.38 22.62
CA VAL A 155 7.28 -3.75 22.58
C VAL A 155 7.27 -4.38 23.98
N ARG A 156 8.34 -4.21 24.76
CA ARG A 156 8.41 -4.71 26.14
C ARG A 156 7.33 -4.08 27.03
N ALA A 157 7.21 -2.75 27.00
CA ALA A 157 6.19 -2.03 27.75
C ALA A 157 4.75 -2.43 27.34
N ALA A 158 4.51 -2.68 26.06
CA ALA A 158 3.21 -3.17 25.57
C ALA A 158 2.91 -4.62 26.04
N ALA A 159 3.94 -5.42 26.30
CA ALA A 159 3.82 -6.81 26.75
C ALA A 159 3.69 -6.95 28.27
N GLU A 160 4.08 -5.95 29.07
CA GLU A 160 4.05 -6.03 30.55
C GLU A 160 2.67 -6.37 31.14
N ALA A 161 1.58 -5.93 30.49
CA ALA A 161 0.22 -6.21 30.91
C ALA A 161 -0.31 -7.58 30.42
N GLN A 162 0.52 -8.39 29.76
CA GLN A 162 0.10 -9.61 29.07
C GLN A 162 1.11 -10.77 29.28
N ALA A 163 1.10 -11.76 28.39
CA ALA A 163 2.08 -12.83 28.40
C ALA A 163 3.46 -12.31 27.94
N PRO A 164 4.56 -12.89 28.43
CA PRO A 164 5.91 -12.51 28.00
C PRO A 164 6.08 -12.60 26.48
N VAL A 165 6.68 -11.56 25.88
CA VAL A 165 6.98 -11.49 24.45
C VAL A 165 8.49 -11.57 24.25
N THR A 166 8.94 -12.49 23.41
CA THR A 166 10.33 -12.56 22.98
C THR A 166 10.56 -11.52 21.86
N VAL A 167 11.50 -10.60 22.08
CA VAL A 167 11.89 -9.61 21.06
C VAL A 167 13.20 -10.05 20.43
N VAL A 168 13.22 -10.08 19.09
CA VAL A 168 14.41 -10.41 18.29
C VAL A 168 14.76 -9.21 17.42
N ASP A 169 15.95 -8.66 17.59
CA ASP A 169 16.46 -7.60 16.71
C ASP A 169 17.07 -8.23 15.44
N PRO A 170 16.55 -7.92 14.24
CA PRO A 170 17.08 -8.48 13.00
C PRO A 170 18.51 -8.03 12.69
N ALA A 171 19.00 -6.92 13.28
CA ALA A 171 20.35 -6.44 13.07
C ALA A 171 21.41 -7.29 13.81
N THR A 172 21.03 -7.93 14.92
CA THR A 172 21.97 -8.74 15.73
C THR A 172 22.21 -10.14 15.17
N VAL A 173 21.40 -10.57 14.20
CA VAL A 173 21.50 -11.91 13.61
C VAL A 173 22.50 -11.92 12.47
N ASP A 174 23.69 -12.47 12.70
CA ASP A 174 24.74 -12.64 11.69
C ASP A 174 24.68 -14.04 11.05
N ALA A 175 24.48 -14.07 9.73
CA ALA A 175 24.52 -15.31 8.96
C ALA A 175 25.91 -15.98 8.96
N ARG A 176 26.97 -15.22 9.24
CA ARG A 176 28.37 -15.69 9.27
C ARG A 176 28.77 -16.29 10.63
N ASP A 177 27.94 -16.13 11.66
CA ASP A 177 28.20 -16.73 12.96
C ASP A 177 28.26 -18.26 12.86
N ARG A 178 29.42 -18.85 13.17
CA ARG A 178 29.70 -20.29 13.04
C ARG A 178 29.28 -21.12 14.26
N ARG A 179 28.62 -20.51 15.28
CA ARG A 179 28.14 -21.29 16.43
C ARG A 179 27.23 -22.44 15.97
N PRO A 180 27.21 -23.60 16.67
CA PRO A 180 26.26 -24.66 16.41
C PRO A 180 24.84 -24.10 16.46
N ARG A 181 24.19 -24.02 15.31
CA ARG A 181 22.84 -23.51 15.18
C ARG A 181 21.87 -24.67 15.04
N ALA A 182 20.64 -24.47 15.50
CA ALA A 182 19.55 -25.39 15.20
C ALA A 182 19.50 -25.70 13.70
N PRO A 183 19.09 -26.91 13.30
CA PRO A 183 18.89 -27.25 11.89
C PRO A 183 18.06 -26.19 11.18
N ARG A 184 18.35 -25.95 9.89
CA ARG A 184 17.53 -25.05 9.07
C ARG A 184 16.09 -25.52 9.11
N PRO A 185 15.10 -24.64 9.45
CA PRO A 185 13.70 -25.03 9.35
C PRO A 185 13.36 -25.50 7.93
N GLY A 186 12.63 -26.59 7.81
CA GLY A 186 12.03 -26.99 6.54
C GLY A 186 11.04 -25.93 6.09
N VAL A 187 10.85 -25.76 4.78
CA VAL A 187 9.77 -24.91 4.29
C VAL A 187 8.44 -25.57 4.65
N THR A 188 7.65 -24.91 5.49
CA THR A 188 6.36 -25.39 5.97
C THR A 188 5.22 -24.81 5.12
N ALA A 189 3.99 -25.31 5.32
CA ALA A 189 2.82 -24.63 4.79
C ALA A 189 2.83 -23.15 5.23
N PRO A 190 2.38 -22.22 4.37
CA PRO A 190 2.41 -20.80 4.73
C PRO A 190 1.45 -20.53 5.88
N GLY A 191 1.91 -19.74 6.85
CA GLY A 191 1.04 -19.03 7.76
C GLY A 191 0.32 -17.89 7.03
N ARG A 192 -0.63 -17.26 7.70
CA ARG A 192 -1.35 -16.10 7.18
C ARG A 192 -0.45 -14.86 7.24
N ILE A 193 -0.65 -13.93 6.32
CA ILE A 193 -0.13 -12.56 6.41
C ILE A 193 -1.25 -11.70 6.96
N VAL A 194 -1.03 -11.06 8.09
CA VAL A 194 -2.01 -10.20 8.76
C VAL A 194 -1.54 -8.75 8.66
N LEU A 195 -2.32 -7.95 7.93
CA LEU A 195 -2.09 -6.51 7.82
C LEU A 195 -2.91 -5.80 8.91
N LEU A 196 -2.27 -5.00 9.76
CA LEU A 196 -2.95 -4.22 10.76
C LEU A 196 -3.36 -2.86 10.21
N THR A 197 -4.64 -2.52 10.34
CA THR A 197 -5.20 -1.21 9.98
C THR A 197 -5.59 -0.43 11.23
N SER A 198 -5.41 0.89 11.21
CA SER A 198 -5.98 1.76 12.23
C SER A 198 -7.49 1.79 12.03
N GLY A 199 -8.23 1.00 12.80
CA GLY A 199 -9.70 1.03 12.76
C GLY A 199 -10.24 2.43 13.07
N THR A 200 -11.42 2.79 12.52
CA THR A 200 -12.14 4.04 12.84
C THR A 200 -12.42 4.19 14.34
N THR A 201 -12.45 3.09 15.07
CA THR A 201 -12.63 3.03 16.55
C THR A 201 -11.32 3.21 17.34
N GLY A 202 -10.18 3.42 16.69
CA GLY A 202 -8.86 3.54 17.34
C GLY A 202 -8.21 2.21 17.73
N LYS A 203 -8.92 1.08 17.65
CA LYS A 203 -8.33 -0.25 17.89
C LYS A 203 -7.81 -0.84 16.59
N PRO A 204 -6.58 -1.41 16.57
CA PRO A 204 -6.03 -2.07 15.39
C PRO A 204 -6.92 -3.22 14.94
N LYS A 205 -7.24 -3.25 13.63
CA LYS A 205 -8.00 -4.34 13.00
C LYS A 205 -7.04 -5.18 12.16
N GLY A 206 -7.05 -6.49 12.36
CA GLY A 206 -6.24 -7.41 11.58
C GLY A 206 -6.98 -7.93 10.36
N VAL A 207 -6.35 -7.84 9.20
CA VAL A 207 -6.86 -8.34 7.92
C VAL A 207 -5.99 -9.52 7.47
N PRO A 208 -6.40 -10.76 7.79
CA PRO A 208 -5.65 -11.96 7.47
C PRO A 208 -5.81 -12.34 6.00
N ARG A 209 -4.74 -12.90 5.43
CA ARG A 209 -4.72 -13.49 4.10
C ARG A 209 -3.84 -14.72 4.07
N THR A 210 -4.36 -15.82 3.58
CA THR A 210 -3.52 -16.98 3.26
C THR A 210 -2.83 -16.73 1.93
N PRO A 211 -1.48 -16.76 1.86
CA PRO A 211 -0.76 -16.55 0.62
C PRO A 211 -1.15 -17.59 -0.42
N GLN A 212 -1.67 -17.15 -1.56
CA GLN A 212 -2.00 -17.98 -2.70
C GLN A 212 -1.37 -17.35 -3.94
N LEU A 213 -0.51 -18.11 -4.62
CA LEU A 213 0.18 -17.58 -5.81
C LEU A 213 -0.80 -17.11 -6.89
N ARG A 214 -1.88 -17.87 -7.12
CA ARG A 214 -2.90 -17.53 -8.13
C ARG A 214 -3.58 -16.19 -7.86
N SER A 215 -3.79 -15.85 -6.59
CA SER A 215 -4.46 -14.59 -6.21
C SER A 215 -3.64 -13.36 -6.55
N ALA A 216 -2.31 -13.45 -6.47
CA ALA A 216 -1.41 -12.36 -6.81
C ALA A 216 -1.17 -12.24 -8.33
N VAL A 217 -1.28 -13.33 -9.09
CA VAL A 217 -0.92 -13.37 -10.52
C VAL A 217 -1.72 -12.37 -11.34
N GLY A 218 -3.03 -12.27 -11.16
CA GLY A 218 -3.87 -11.34 -11.92
C GLY A 218 -3.43 -9.87 -11.77
N VAL A 219 -3.16 -9.45 -10.53
CA VAL A 219 -2.69 -8.11 -10.21
C VAL A 219 -1.30 -7.87 -10.76
N TRP A 220 -0.35 -8.78 -10.52
CA TRP A 220 1.02 -8.64 -11.03
C TRP A 220 1.08 -8.61 -12.54
N VAL A 221 0.30 -9.48 -13.21
CA VAL A 221 0.16 -9.48 -14.67
C VAL A 221 -0.34 -8.13 -15.17
N THR A 222 -1.36 -7.54 -14.52
CA THR A 222 -1.88 -6.23 -14.91
C THR A 222 -0.83 -5.14 -14.70
N ILE A 223 -0.13 -5.14 -13.56
CA ILE A 223 0.94 -4.18 -13.31
C ILE A 223 2.03 -4.33 -14.38
N LEU A 224 2.51 -5.53 -14.64
CA LEU A 224 3.56 -5.79 -15.64
C LEU A 224 3.14 -5.41 -17.06
N ASP A 225 1.90 -5.74 -17.47
CA ASP A 225 1.39 -5.41 -18.81
C ASP A 225 1.24 -3.89 -19.01
N ARG A 226 0.69 -3.19 -18.01
CA ARG A 226 0.47 -1.73 -18.09
C ARG A 226 1.74 -0.90 -17.90
N THR A 227 2.67 -1.36 -17.07
CA THR A 227 3.87 -0.58 -16.68
C THR A 227 5.12 -0.97 -17.46
N GLY A 228 5.17 -2.17 -18.04
CA GLY A 228 6.35 -2.69 -18.73
C GLY A 228 7.54 -2.99 -17.82
N LEU A 229 7.31 -3.14 -16.51
CA LEU A 229 8.34 -3.61 -15.56
C LEU A 229 8.82 -5.01 -15.94
N ARG A 230 10.11 -5.29 -15.72
CA ARG A 230 10.76 -6.52 -16.18
C ARG A 230 11.80 -7.03 -15.19
N THR A 231 12.32 -8.22 -15.45
CA THR A 231 13.38 -8.82 -14.63
C THR A 231 14.56 -7.87 -14.48
N GLY A 232 15.01 -7.72 -13.22
CA GLY A 232 16.10 -6.82 -12.85
C GLY A 232 15.70 -5.35 -12.69
N SER A 233 14.40 -4.99 -12.80
CA SER A 233 13.94 -3.62 -12.52
C SER A 233 14.32 -3.19 -11.11
N ARG A 234 14.76 -1.94 -10.97
CA ARG A 234 15.09 -1.28 -9.71
C ARG A 234 13.93 -0.43 -9.29
N ILE A 235 13.35 -0.75 -8.14
CA ILE A 235 12.08 -0.17 -7.69
C ILE A 235 12.31 0.56 -6.36
N SER A 236 12.15 1.88 -6.37
CA SER A 236 12.16 2.68 -5.15
C SER A 236 10.83 2.50 -4.42
N VAL A 237 10.89 2.00 -3.17
CA VAL A 237 9.74 1.78 -2.30
C VAL A 237 9.78 2.81 -1.19
N ALA A 238 9.11 3.95 -1.41
CA ALA A 238 9.09 5.07 -0.49
C ALA A 238 7.94 5.00 0.53
N MET A 239 7.08 4.00 0.42
CA MET A 239 5.98 3.77 1.35
C MET A 239 6.30 2.65 2.34
N PRO A 240 5.67 2.61 3.52
CA PRO A 240 5.95 1.57 4.50
C PRO A 240 5.63 0.17 3.96
N MET A 241 6.58 -0.76 4.09
CA MET A 241 6.44 -2.15 3.62
C MET A 241 5.46 -2.98 4.46
N PHE A 242 5.10 -2.53 5.66
CA PHE A 242 4.06 -3.17 6.46
C PHE A 242 2.64 -2.85 5.98
N HIS A 243 2.47 -1.97 4.98
CA HIS A 243 1.21 -1.76 4.27
C HIS A 243 1.11 -2.59 2.99
N GLY A 244 -0.15 -2.87 2.57
CA GLY A 244 -0.43 -3.79 1.48
C GLY A 244 0.28 -3.47 0.15
N LEU A 245 0.35 -2.18 -0.25
CA LEU A 245 1.05 -1.82 -1.49
C LEU A 245 2.59 -1.94 -1.33
N GLY A 246 3.15 -1.49 -0.21
CA GLY A 246 4.58 -1.62 0.08
C GLY A 246 5.03 -3.08 0.05
N LEU A 247 4.29 -3.96 0.75
CA LEU A 247 4.53 -5.40 0.71
C LEU A 247 4.34 -5.98 -0.70
N GLY A 248 3.28 -5.59 -1.40
CA GLY A 248 3.00 -6.06 -2.76
C GLY A 248 4.13 -5.70 -3.74
N MET A 249 4.67 -4.49 -3.62
CA MET A 249 5.80 -4.04 -4.45
C MET A 249 7.12 -4.71 -4.06
N LEU A 250 7.37 -4.96 -2.77
CA LEU A 250 8.48 -5.80 -2.33
C LEU A 250 8.41 -7.19 -2.98
N MET A 251 7.26 -7.85 -2.86
CA MET A 251 7.06 -9.20 -3.42
C MET A 251 7.19 -9.22 -4.95
N LEU A 252 6.62 -8.24 -5.66
CA LEU A 252 6.78 -8.10 -7.11
C LEU A 252 8.24 -7.87 -7.50
N THR A 253 8.96 -7.01 -6.77
CA THR A 253 10.39 -6.75 -7.02
C THR A 253 11.21 -8.02 -6.86
N VAL A 254 10.97 -8.79 -5.80
CA VAL A 254 11.64 -10.09 -5.57
C VAL A 254 11.28 -11.08 -6.68
N ALA A 255 10.01 -11.17 -7.11
CA ALA A 255 9.59 -12.03 -8.22
C ALA A 255 10.32 -11.72 -9.53
N LEU A 256 10.57 -10.44 -9.80
CA LEU A 256 11.32 -9.97 -10.96
C LEU A 256 12.84 -10.14 -10.84
N GLY A 257 13.37 -10.63 -9.70
CA GLY A 257 14.81 -10.61 -9.41
C GLY A 257 15.38 -9.21 -9.53
N GLY A 258 14.55 -8.21 -9.16
CA GLY A 258 14.84 -6.80 -9.17
C GLY A 258 15.58 -6.33 -7.92
N THR A 259 15.75 -5.04 -7.77
CA THR A 259 16.38 -4.42 -6.59
C THR A 259 15.40 -3.47 -5.92
N VAL A 260 15.14 -3.68 -4.65
CA VAL A 260 14.39 -2.72 -3.81
C VAL A 260 15.34 -1.60 -3.41
N LEU A 261 14.95 -0.36 -3.67
CA LEU A 261 15.64 0.85 -3.19
C LEU A 261 14.76 1.47 -2.11
N THR A 262 15.31 1.73 -0.92
CA THR A 262 14.50 2.26 0.19
C THR A 262 15.38 2.91 1.25
N HIS A 263 14.76 3.73 2.11
CA HIS A 263 15.34 4.32 3.30
C HIS A 263 14.50 3.96 4.53
N ARG A 264 15.13 3.91 5.70
CA ARG A 264 14.43 3.69 7.00
C ARG A 264 13.38 4.77 7.25
N HIS A 265 13.74 6.01 6.96
CA HIS A 265 12.86 7.18 7.04
C HIS A 265 12.78 7.83 5.67
N PHE A 266 11.57 8.20 5.28
CA PHE A 266 11.39 8.90 4.02
C PHE A 266 11.92 10.34 4.12
N ASP A 267 12.90 10.65 3.30
CA ASP A 267 13.34 11.98 2.96
C ASP A 267 13.26 12.16 1.44
N ALA A 268 12.66 13.25 0.96
CA ALA A 268 12.38 13.43 -0.46
C ALA A 268 13.66 13.62 -1.29
N GLU A 269 14.65 14.35 -0.77
CA GLU A 269 15.94 14.56 -1.45
C GLU A 269 16.76 13.27 -1.49
N ALA A 270 16.88 12.57 -0.35
CA ALA A 270 17.59 11.30 -0.27
C ALA A 270 16.97 10.23 -1.18
N ALA A 271 15.64 10.11 -1.19
CA ALA A 271 14.94 9.16 -2.05
C ALA A 271 15.15 9.46 -3.55
N LEU A 272 15.11 10.74 -3.93
CA LEU A 272 15.38 11.17 -5.29
C LEU A 272 16.84 10.90 -5.69
N ALA A 273 17.80 11.20 -4.80
CA ALA A 273 19.21 10.94 -5.01
C ALA A 273 19.52 9.44 -5.14
N GLN A 274 18.94 8.59 -4.29
CA GLN A 274 19.06 7.14 -4.38
C GLN A 274 18.47 6.60 -5.69
N ALA A 275 17.26 7.08 -6.09
CA ALA A 275 16.62 6.69 -7.32
C ALA A 275 17.45 7.09 -8.56
N SER A 276 18.07 8.28 -8.56
CA SER A 276 18.97 8.74 -9.60
C SER A 276 20.25 7.90 -9.66
N LEU A 277 20.97 7.77 -8.52
CA LEU A 277 22.23 7.02 -8.40
C LEU A 277 22.08 5.57 -8.86
N HIS A 278 21.01 4.91 -8.44
CA HIS A 278 20.75 3.51 -8.74
C HIS A 278 19.93 3.31 -10.02
N ARG A 279 19.67 4.37 -10.79
CA ARG A 279 18.93 4.31 -12.06
C ARG A 279 17.59 3.58 -11.90
N ALA A 280 16.75 4.05 -10.98
CA ALA A 280 15.46 3.44 -10.69
C ALA A 280 14.58 3.38 -11.94
N ASP A 281 13.97 2.22 -12.19
CA ASP A 281 12.97 2.01 -13.25
C ASP A 281 11.58 2.43 -12.80
N ALA A 282 11.30 2.25 -11.50
CA ALA A 282 10.02 2.59 -10.89
C ALA A 282 10.19 3.25 -9.51
N PHE A 283 9.18 4.04 -9.14
CA PHE A 283 9.05 4.67 -7.84
C PHE A 283 7.63 4.43 -7.30
N THR A 284 7.50 3.93 -6.08
CA THR A 284 6.19 3.71 -5.46
C THR A 284 6.02 4.62 -4.26
N ALA A 285 4.91 5.34 -4.21
CA ALA A 285 4.68 6.39 -3.25
C ALA A 285 3.21 6.56 -2.90
N VAL A 286 2.94 7.27 -1.84
CA VAL A 286 1.65 7.89 -1.55
C VAL A 286 1.63 9.32 -2.10
N PRO A 287 0.47 9.94 -2.35
CA PRO A 287 0.40 11.28 -2.97
C PRO A 287 1.23 12.36 -2.26
N VAL A 288 1.27 12.36 -0.92
CA VAL A 288 2.06 13.33 -0.16
C VAL A 288 3.57 13.24 -0.46
N VAL A 289 4.06 12.06 -0.82
CA VAL A 289 5.46 11.86 -1.24
C VAL A 289 5.71 12.55 -2.58
N LEU A 290 4.76 12.46 -3.52
CA LEU A 290 4.86 13.13 -4.82
C LEU A 290 4.87 14.66 -4.65
N ALA A 291 4.01 15.19 -3.76
CA ALA A 291 4.00 16.61 -3.43
C ALA A 291 5.36 17.05 -2.87
N ARG A 292 5.91 16.34 -1.87
CA ARG A 292 7.21 16.65 -1.28
C ARG A 292 8.36 16.62 -2.30
N ILE A 293 8.30 15.71 -3.29
CA ILE A 293 9.30 15.68 -4.37
C ILE A 293 9.17 16.90 -5.27
N LEU A 294 7.94 17.31 -5.62
CA LEU A 294 7.71 18.52 -6.41
C LEU A 294 8.13 19.80 -5.70
N ASP A 295 7.97 19.85 -4.38
CA ASP A 295 8.31 21.01 -3.53
C ASP A 295 9.82 21.15 -3.31
N LEU A 296 10.64 20.13 -3.66
CA LEU A 296 12.09 20.26 -3.62
C LEU A 296 12.57 21.40 -4.53
N PRO A 297 13.57 22.19 -4.11
CA PRO A 297 14.16 23.21 -4.93
C PRO A 297 14.58 22.70 -6.31
N GLN A 298 14.35 23.48 -7.36
CA GLN A 298 14.69 23.08 -8.74
C GLN A 298 16.15 22.60 -8.88
N ARG A 299 17.09 23.25 -8.17
CA ARG A 299 18.50 22.86 -8.14
C ARG A 299 18.71 21.44 -7.62
N VAL A 300 17.91 21.01 -6.62
CA VAL A 300 17.99 19.66 -6.04
C VAL A 300 17.46 18.64 -7.05
N ARG A 301 16.32 18.91 -7.67
CA ARG A 301 15.73 18.06 -8.72
C ARG A 301 16.64 17.94 -9.93
N ALA A 302 17.27 19.04 -10.35
CA ALA A 302 18.20 19.05 -11.49
C ALA A 302 19.50 18.26 -11.23
N ARG A 303 19.96 18.19 -9.96
CA ARG A 303 21.13 17.38 -9.59
C ARG A 303 20.85 15.89 -9.57
N ASN A 304 19.59 15.50 -9.44
CA ASN A 304 19.14 14.12 -9.32
C ASN A 304 18.19 13.74 -10.49
N PRO A 305 18.68 13.74 -11.75
CA PRO A 305 17.86 13.41 -12.91
C PRO A 305 17.45 11.94 -12.89
N LEU A 306 16.24 11.66 -13.39
CA LEU A 306 15.65 10.32 -13.40
C LEU A 306 15.40 9.79 -14.82
N PRO A 307 16.42 9.72 -15.70
CA PRO A 307 16.23 9.37 -17.12
C PRO A 307 15.78 7.92 -17.34
N TYR A 308 15.90 7.08 -16.32
CA TYR A 308 15.50 5.67 -16.37
C TYR A 308 14.13 5.43 -15.76
N LEU A 309 13.58 6.41 -15.03
CA LEU A 309 12.29 6.28 -14.37
C LEU A 309 11.16 6.26 -15.41
N ARG A 310 10.41 5.18 -15.45
CA ARG A 310 9.32 4.95 -16.41
C ARG A 310 7.98 4.74 -15.75
N VAL A 311 7.99 4.50 -14.45
CA VAL A 311 6.79 4.18 -13.68
C VAL A 311 6.86 4.88 -12.34
N VAL A 312 5.83 5.66 -12.04
CA VAL A 312 5.57 6.14 -10.68
C VAL A 312 4.20 5.63 -10.28
N LEU A 313 4.15 4.70 -9.34
CA LEU A 313 2.89 4.11 -8.86
C LEU A 313 2.47 4.81 -7.56
N SER A 314 1.42 5.62 -7.65
CA SER A 314 0.77 6.25 -6.50
C SER A 314 -0.41 5.43 -6.04
N SER A 315 -0.61 5.29 -4.74
CA SER A 315 -1.78 4.69 -4.12
C SER A 315 -1.79 4.93 -2.60
N GLY A 316 -2.78 4.42 -1.91
CA GLY A 316 -2.88 4.46 -0.43
C GLY A 316 -3.67 5.65 0.09
N ASP A 317 -3.73 6.73 -0.66
CA ASP A 317 -4.60 7.89 -0.42
C ASP A 317 -5.12 8.44 -1.75
N ARG A 318 -6.00 9.42 -1.66
CA ARG A 318 -6.51 10.13 -2.83
C ARG A 318 -5.38 10.90 -3.53
N LEU A 319 -5.19 10.64 -4.82
CA LEU A 319 -4.38 11.49 -5.67
C LEU A 319 -5.20 12.72 -6.07
N ASP A 320 -4.75 13.89 -5.66
CA ASP A 320 -5.31 15.15 -6.12
C ASP A 320 -5.09 15.30 -7.64
N PRO A 321 -6.11 15.66 -8.43
CA PRO A 321 -5.97 15.80 -9.87
C PRO A 321 -4.90 16.82 -10.29
N SER A 322 -4.83 17.96 -9.60
CA SER A 322 -3.84 19.01 -9.92
C SER A 322 -2.42 18.55 -9.59
N LEU A 323 -2.22 17.84 -8.48
CA LEU A 323 -0.95 17.23 -8.13
C LEU A 323 -0.52 16.22 -9.19
N GLY A 324 -1.45 15.37 -9.63
CA GLY A 324 -1.18 14.37 -10.68
C GLY A 324 -0.73 15.01 -11.98
N GLN A 325 -1.43 16.06 -12.44
CA GLN A 325 -1.06 16.80 -13.66
C GLN A 325 0.30 17.49 -13.51
N ARG A 326 0.51 18.24 -12.41
CA ARG A 326 1.79 18.91 -12.12
C ARG A 326 2.96 17.92 -12.08
N PHE A 327 2.74 16.73 -11.52
CA PHE A 327 3.77 15.71 -11.47
C PHE A 327 4.11 15.19 -12.88
N MET A 328 3.12 14.90 -13.70
CA MET A 328 3.32 14.45 -15.08
C MET A 328 3.93 15.55 -15.98
N ASP A 329 3.62 16.82 -15.74
CA ASP A 329 4.24 17.95 -16.44
C ASP A 329 5.72 18.09 -16.09
N ALA A 330 6.10 17.77 -14.85
CA ALA A 330 7.49 17.86 -14.38
C ALA A 330 8.36 16.66 -14.76
N TYR A 331 7.79 15.44 -14.79
CA TYR A 331 8.53 14.19 -14.95
C TYR A 331 8.11 13.35 -16.16
N GLY A 332 7.10 13.78 -16.92
CA GLY A 332 6.54 13.05 -18.06
C GLY A 332 5.39 12.12 -17.67
N ASP A 333 4.78 11.52 -18.69
CA ASP A 333 3.61 10.64 -18.54
C ASP A 333 4.00 9.25 -18.01
N ILE A 334 4.43 9.21 -16.74
CA ILE A 334 4.89 8.01 -16.03
C ILE A 334 4.10 7.71 -14.76
N LEU A 335 3.09 8.53 -14.44
CA LEU A 335 2.29 8.39 -13.22
C LEU A 335 1.14 7.43 -13.41
N TYR A 336 1.07 6.43 -12.54
CA TYR A 336 -0.02 5.46 -12.41
C TYR A 336 -0.71 5.68 -11.07
N ASN A 337 -2.04 5.56 -11.02
CA ASN A 337 -2.80 5.69 -9.79
C ASN A 337 -3.56 4.41 -9.48
N GLY A 338 -3.19 3.74 -8.39
CA GLY A 338 -3.79 2.49 -7.94
C GLY A 338 -4.86 2.72 -6.87
N TYR A 339 -6.01 2.08 -7.03
CA TYR A 339 -7.10 2.06 -6.05
C TYR A 339 -7.25 0.68 -5.44
N GLY A 340 -7.39 0.65 -4.13
CA GLY A 340 -7.66 -0.56 -3.38
C GLY A 340 -7.76 -0.32 -1.88
N SER A 341 -8.05 -1.36 -1.15
CA SER A 341 -8.05 -1.33 0.31
C SER A 341 -7.32 -2.55 0.89
N THR A 342 -7.06 -2.50 2.19
CA THR A 342 -6.44 -3.66 2.86
C THR A 342 -7.32 -4.90 2.75
N GLU A 343 -8.64 -4.77 2.65
CA GLU A 343 -9.60 -5.88 2.58
C GLU A 343 -9.70 -6.53 1.20
N VAL A 344 -9.57 -5.74 0.13
CA VAL A 344 -9.78 -6.22 -1.25
C VAL A 344 -8.51 -6.27 -2.12
N GLY A 345 -7.39 -5.72 -1.64
CA GLY A 345 -6.18 -5.56 -2.43
C GLY A 345 -6.31 -4.42 -3.44
N ILE A 346 -5.67 -4.54 -4.61
CA ILE A 346 -5.78 -3.57 -5.70
C ILE A 346 -6.99 -3.93 -6.56
N GLY A 347 -7.97 -3.02 -6.66
CA GLY A 347 -9.18 -3.18 -7.48
C GLY A 347 -9.08 -2.52 -8.85
N ALA A 348 -8.41 -1.36 -8.96
CA ALA A 348 -8.25 -0.63 -10.21
C ALA A 348 -6.87 0.04 -10.33
N LEU A 349 -6.46 0.33 -11.56
CA LEU A 349 -5.20 0.99 -11.87
C LEU A 349 -5.40 1.94 -13.04
N ALA A 350 -5.19 3.25 -12.83
CA ALA A 350 -5.12 4.25 -13.88
C ALA A 350 -3.72 4.29 -14.49
N THR A 351 -3.69 4.39 -15.81
CA THR A 351 -2.47 4.67 -16.59
C THR A 351 -2.26 6.18 -16.74
N PRO A 352 -1.06 6.65 -17.14
CA PRO A 352 -0.85 8.06 -17.43
C PRO A 352 -1.85 8.62 -18.46
N ALA A 353 -2.21 7.84 -19.47
CA ALA A 353 -3.21 8.23 -20.47
C ALA A 353 -4.61 8.39 -19.85
N ASP A 354 -5.02 7.47 -18.96
CA ASP A 354 -6.27 7.62 -18.24
C ASP A 354 -6.29 8.91 -17.38
N LEU A 355 -5.17 9.24 -16.71
CA LEU A 355 -5.04 10.43 -15.88
C LEU A 355 -5.00 11.73 -16.69
N ARG A 356 -4.45 11.72 -17.90
CA ARG A 356 -4.53 12.88 -18.81
C ARG A 356 -5.94 13.12 -19.32
N GLU A 357 -6.64 12.05 -19.68
CA GLU A 357 -8.02 12.15 -20.20
C GLU A 357 -9.05 12.44 -19.09
N ALA A 358 -8.86 11.84 -17.91
CA ALA A 358 -9.78 11.93 -16.78
C ALA A 358 -9.00 11.99 -15.45
N PRO A 359 -8.53 13.17 -15.02
CA PRO A 359 -7.60 13.33 -13.90
C PRO A 359 -8.08 12.76 -12.55
N GLU A 360 -9.40 12.67 -12.33
CA GLU A 360 -9.98 12.14 -11.09
C GLU A 360 -10.11 10.63 -11.05
N THR A 361 -9.84 9.94 -12.18
CA THR A 361 -10.04 8.50 -12.26
C THR A 361 -9.00 7.72 -11.44
N VAL A 362 -9.43 6.58 -10.92
CA VAL A 362 -8.52 5.55 -10.39
C VAL A 362 -8.31 4.42 -11.41
N GLY A 363 -8.75 4.63 -12.65
CA GLY A 363 -8.51 3.75 -13.80
C GLY A 363 -9.47 2.58 -13.92
N LYS A 364 -9.04 1.58 -14.68
CA LYS A 364 -9.85 0.40 -14.99
C LYS A 364 -9.55 -0.73 -14.02
N PRO A 365 -10.52 -1.64 -13.78
CA PRO A 365 -10.31 -2.83 -12.98
C PRO A 365 -9.05 -3.61 -13.39
N VAL A 366 -8.38 -4.20 -12.41
CA VAL A 366 -7.24 -5.09 -12.66
C VAL A 366 -7.72 -6.50 -12.97
N ALA A 367 -6.92 -7.27 -13.69
CA ALA A 367 -7.28 -8.63 -14.08
C ALA A 367 -7.54 -9.51 -12.83
N GLY A 368 -8.64 -10.24 -12.85
CA GLY A 368 -9.04 -11.09 -11.73
C GLY A 368 -9.72 -10.37 -10.57
N CYS A 369 -9.86 -9.03 -10.63
CA CYS A 369 -10.54 -8.24 -9.60
C CYS A 369 -11.69 -7.44 -10.24
N PRO A 370 -12.84 -8.07 -10.54
CA PRO A 370 -14.00 -7.36 -11.08
C PRO A 370 -14.48 -6.30 -10.11
N VAL A 371 -14.82 -5.13 -10.63
CA VAL A 371 -15.42 -4.03 -9.88
C VAL A 371 -16.86 -3.85 -10.35
N ARG A 372 -17.79 -3.78 -9.41
CA ARG A 372 -19.20 -3.44 -9.68
C ARG A 372 -19.69 -2.38 -8.71
N ILE A 373 -20.67 -1.65 -9.18
CA ILE A 373 -21.35 -0.60 -8.40
C ILE A 373 -22.78 -1.07 -8.11
N PHE A 374 -23.18 -0.99 -6.84
CA PHE A 374 -24.50 -1.42 -6.40
C PHE A 374 -25.26 -0.28 -5.71
N ASP A 375 -26.58 -0.25 -5.89
CA ASP A 375 -27.49 0.63 -5.13
C ASP A 375 -27.67 0.15 -3.67
N LYS A 376 -28.43 0.91 -2.88
CA LYS A 376 -28.75 0.57 -1.48
C LYS A 376 -29.52 -0.76 -1.33
N LYS A 377 -30.14 -1.27 -2.41
CA LYS A 377 -30.88 -2.54 -2.43
C LYS A 377 -30.05 -3.69 -3.02
N ASN A 378 -28.74 -3.55 -3.12
CA ASN A 378 -27.81 -4.53 -3.71
C ASN A 378 -28.09 -4.86 -5.18
N ARG A 379 -28.65 -3.95 -5.96
CA ARG A 379 -28.85 -4.11 -7.40
C ARG A 379 -27.72 -3.40 -8.15
N PRO A 380 -27.14 -4.03 -9.19
CA PRO A 380 -26.11 -3.39 -10.00
C PRO A 380 -26.67 -2.15 -10.71
N VAL A 381 -25.88 -1.08 -10.76
CA VAL A 381 -26.27 0.16 -11.46
C VAL A 381 -25.47 0.32 -12.76
N GLY A 382 -26.03 1.12 -13.67
CA GLY A 382 -25.40 1.44 -14.95
C GLY A 382 -24.24 2.44 -14.86
N PRO A 383 -23.57 2.73 -15.99
CA PRO A 383 -22.50 3.72 -16.05
C PRO A 383 -22.95 5.11 -15.57
N ARG A 384 -22.03 5.84 -14.93
CA ARG A 384 -22.22 7.19 -14.37
C ARG A 384 -23.27 7.30 -13.26
N VAL A 385 -23.78 6.17 -12.75
CA VAL A 385 -24.66 6.14 -11.59
C VAL A 385 -23.82 5.84 -10.35
N THR A 386 -23.82 6.76 -9.38
CA THR A 386 -23.11 6.60 -8.11
C THR A 386 -23.77 5.54 -7.23
N GLY A 387 -22.97 4.66 -6.67
CA GLY A 387 -23.39 3.63 -5.74
C GLY A 387 -22.22 3.11 -4.92
N ARG A 388 -22.45 2.05 -4.17
CA ARG A 388 -21.43 1.38 -3.35
C ARG A 388 -20.50 0.55 -4.24
N ILE A 389 -19.20 0.69 -4.00
CA ILE A 389 -18.17 -0.02 -4.77
C ILE A 389 -17.92 -1.39 -4.13
N PHE A 390 -18.05 -2.43 -4.95
CA PHE A 390 -17.69 -3.79 -4.59
C PHE A 390 -16.59 -4.31 -5.50
N VAL A 391 -15.63 -5.01 -4.90
CA VAL A 391 -14.49 -5.63 -5.60
C VAL A 391 -14.52 -7.13 -5.34
N GLY A 392 -14.48 -7.89 -6.41
CA GLY A 392 -14.36 -9.34 -6.36
C GLY A 392 -12.91 -9.77 -6.58
N GLY A 393 -12.68 -11.08 -6.48
CA GLY A 393 -11.40 -11.70 -6.76
C GLY A 393 -10.75 -12.37 -5.55
N GLU A 394 -9.72 -13.15 -5.84
CA GLU A 394 -9.05 -14.01 -4.85
C GLU A 394 -8.12 -13.25 -3.90
N LEU A 395 -7.94 -11.92 -4.09
CA LEU A 395 -7.19 -11.06 -3.18
C LEU A 395 -8.04 -10.52 -2.00
N ALA A 396 -9.37 -10.74 -2.03
CA ALA A 396 -10.22 -10.38 -0.91
C ALA A 396 -9.73 -11.10 0.37
N SER A 397 -9.74 -10.37 1.48
CA SER A 397 -9.35 -10.94 2.78
C SER A 397 -10.35 -12.00 3.23
N GLU A 398 -9.91 -12.84 4.15
CA GLU A 398 -10.75 -13.85 4.85
C GLU A 398 -11.69 -13.20 5.89
N GLY A 399 -11.86 -11.88 5.85
CA GLY A 399 -12.56 -11.08 6.85
C GLY A 399 -11.60 -10.42 7.83
N TYR A 400 -12.13 -9.94 8.94
CA TYR A 400 -11.31 -9.43 10.05
C TYR A 400 -11.00 -10.56 11.04
N THR A 401 -9.87 -10.46 11.74
CA THR A 401 -9.58 -11.33 12.89
C THR A 401 -10.64 -11.16 13.97
N GLU A 402 -10.93 -12.22 14.71
CA GLU A 402 -11.97 -12.24 15.76
C GLU A 402 -11.88 -11.01 16.69
N GLY A 403 -13.02 -10.34 16.91
CA GLY A 403 -13.12 -9.17 17.80
C GLY A 403 -12.62 -7.84 17.22
N SER A 404 -12.16 -7.79 15.98
CA SER A 404 -11.52 -6.59 15.40
C SER A 404 -12.39 -5.73 14.48
N GLY A 405 -13.66 -6.08 14.24
CA GLY A 405 -14.58 -5.24 13.47
C GLY A 405 -15.75 -6.00 12.83
N GLU A 406 -16.73 -5.25 12.32
CA GLU A 406 -17.85 -5.82 11.56
C GLU A 406 -17.38 -6.32 10.19
N ALA A 407 -17.89 -7.47 9.77
CA ALA A 407 -17.61 -8.03 8.47
C ALA A 407 -18.11 -7.07 7.38
N LYS A 408 -17.29 -6.87 6.33
CA LYS A 408 -17.72 -6.10 5.16
C LYS A 408 -18.86 -6.81 4.44
N ALA A 409 -19.80 -6.04 3.90
CA ALA A 409 -20.89 -6.60 3.11
C ALA A 409 -20.37 -7.35 1.90
N VAL A 410 -20.94 -8.51 1.61
CA VAL A 410 -20.59 -9.35 0.45
C VAL A 410 -21.84 -9.49 -0.43
N VAL A 411 -21.72 -9.16 -1.71
CA VAL A 411 -22.77 -9.28 -2.73
C VAL A 411 -22.16 -9.96 -3.94
N GLU A 412 -22.80 -11.01 -4.47
CA GLU A 412 -22.33 -11.77 -5.64
C GLU A 412 -20.84 -12.20 -5.55
N ASN A 413 -20.39 -12.65 -4.39
CA ASN A 413 -18.99 -12.98 -4.08
C ASN A 413 -18.02 -11.79 -4.24
N MET A 414 -18.51 -10.57 -4.14
CA MET A 414 -17.71 -9.35 -4.13
C MET A 414 -17.83 -8.67 -2.77
N THR A 415 -16.70 -8.14 -2.27
CA THR A 415 -16.60 -7.48 -0.96
C THR A 415 -16.76 -5.97 -1.13
N SER A 416 -17.58 -5.36 -0.26
CA SER A 416 -17.70 -3.90 -0.19
C SER A 416 -16.37 -3.28 0.22
N THR A 417 -15.94 -2.24 -0.50
CA THR A 417 -14.78 -1.44 -0.10
C THR A 417 -15.11 -0.44 1.02
N GLY A 418 -16.40 -0.10 1.16
CA GLY A 418 -16.90 1.00 1.98
C GLY A 418 -16.77 2.35 1.29
N ASP A 419 -16.42 2.36 -0.01
CA ASP A 419 -16.36 3.57 -0.81
C ASP A 419 -17.58 3.67 -1.72
N MET A 420 -17.94 4.91 -2.08
CA MET A 420 -18.96 5.27 -3.05
C MET A 420 -18.28 5.75 -4.34
N GLY A 421 -18.86 5.40 -5.48
CA GLY A 421 -18.31 5.81 -6.77
C GLY A 421 -19.13 5.31 -7.95
N TYR A 422 -18.60 5.49 -9.14
CA TYR A 422 -19.24 5.06 -10.39
C TYR A 422 -18.19 4.61 -11.41
N LEU A 423 -18.63 3.82 -12.38
CA LEU A 423 -17.88 3.52 -13.60
C LEU A 423 -18.36 4.45 -14.72
N ASP A 424 -17.43 5.01 -15.52
CA ASP A 424 -17.81 5.73 -16.73
C ASP A 424 -18.08 4.78 -17.92
N ASN A 425 -18.44 5.35 -19.08
CA ASN A 425 -18.70 4.56 -20.30
C ASN A 425 -17.44 3.85 -20.83
N ALA A 426 -16.24 4.31 -20.48
CA ALA A 426 -14.97 3.68 -20.83
C ALA A 426 -14.56 2.58 -19.84
N GLY A 427 -15.35 2.36 -18.77
CA GLY A 427 -15.08 1.40 -17.69
C GLY A 427 -14.02 1.86 -16.69
N ARG A 428 -13.76 3.17 -16.62
CA ARG A 428 -12.87 3.77 -15.61
C ARG A 428 -13.67 4.02 -14.33
N LEU A 429 -13.06 3.74 -13.19
CA LEU A 429 -13.64 3.92 -11.86
C LEU A 429 -13.33 5.33 -11.33
N PHE A 430 -14.35 5.96 -10.75
CA PHE A 430 -14.27 7.24 -10.05
C PHE A 430 -14.76 7.07 -8.63
N ILE A 431 -14.00 7.59 -7.67
CA ILE A 431 -14.34 7.53 -6.24
C ILE A 431 -14.97 8.86 -5.83
N VAL A 432 -16.20 8.82 -5.35
CA VAL A 432 -16.94 10.01 -4.89
C VAL A 432 -16.65 10.29 -3.41
N GLY A 433 -16.52 9.25 -2.59
CA GLY A 433 -16.27 9.37 -1.15
C GLY A 433 -16.38 8.04 -0.43
N ARG A 434 -16.36 8.10 0.90
CA ARG A 434 -16.62 6.95 1.75
C ARG A 434 -18.11 6.88 2.11
N GLU A 435 -18.63 5.65 2.26
CA GLU A 435 -20.01 5.44 2.73
C GLU A 435 -20.20 5.96 4.16
N ASP A 436 -19.19 5.79 5.01
CA ASP A 436 -19.14 6.24 6.41
C ASP A 436 -18.73 7.71 6.59
N ASP A 437 -18.15 8.35 5.57
CA ASP A 437 -17.85 9.80 5.56
C ASP A 437 -18.99 10.61 4.91
N MET A 438 -20.05 9.96 4.43
CA MET A 438 -21.21 10.63 3.87
C MET A 438 -21.96 11.40 4.97
N ILE A 439 -22.15 12.67 4.73
CA ILE A 439 -22.82 13.58 5.66
C ILE A 439 -24.25 13.82 5.16
N ILE A 440 -25.22 13.65 6.04
CA ILE A 440 -26.59 14.02 5.71
C ILE A 440 -26.80 15.47 6.16
N SER A 441 -26.83 16.39 5.20
CA SER A 441 -27.05 17.83 5.42
C SER A 441 -28.39 18.26 4.84
N GLY A 442 -29.34 18.61 5.68
CA GLY A 442 -30.68 19.02 5.24
C GLY A 442 -31.45 17.97 4.45
N GLY A 443 -31.19 16.67 4.70
CA GLY A 443 -31.80 15.54 3.99
C GLY A 443 -31.06 15.10 2.72
N GLU A 444 -30.02 15.82 2.30
CA GLU A 444 -29.19 15.49 1.14
C GLU A 444 -27.91 14.75 1.54
N ASN A 445 -27.51 13.79 0.72
CA ASN A 445 -26.25 13.04 0.89
C ASN A 445 -25.09 13.88 0.33
N VAL A 446 -24.25 14.38 1.20
CA VAL A 446 -23.13 15.27 0.86
C VAL A 446 -21.81 14.54 1.11
N TYR A 447 -20.90 14.66 0.18
CA TYR A 447 -19.57 14.06 0.31
C TYR A 447 -18.51 15.15 0.47
N PRO A 448 -17.74 15.17 1.58
CA PRO A 448 -16.66 16.13 1.81
C PRO A 448 -15.69 16.25 0.65
N ARG A 449 -15.49 15.15 -0.05
CA ARG A 449 -14.54 15.04 -1.17
C ARG A 449 -14.85 15.99 -2.34
N ALA A 450 -16.10 16.26 -2.62
CA ALA A 450 -16.46 17.20 -3.70
C ALA A 450 -15.94 18.62 -3.40
N VAL A 451 -16.03 19.02 -2.13
CA VAL A 451 -15.52 20.31 -1.67
C VAL A 451 -13.99 20.33 -1.61
N GLU A 452 -13.38 19.25 -1.13
CA GLU A 452 -11.92 19.08 -1.11
C GLU A 452 -11.34 19.17 -2.53
N ASN A 453 -12.00 18.57 -3.54
CA ASN A 453 -11.62 18.67 -4.94
C ASN A 453 -11.64 20.11 -5.42
N ALA A 454 -12.76 20.81 -5.20
CA ALA A 454 -12.90 22.20 -5.64
C ALA A 454 -11.89 23.13 -4.96
N LEU A 455 -11.61 22.93 -3.67
CA LEU A 455 -10.58 23.69 -2.95
C LEU A 455 -9.17 23.44 -3.48
N ALA A 456 -8.85 22.21 -3.86
CA ALA A 456 -7.54 21.84 -4.41
C ALA A 456 -7.24 22.49 -5.76
N GLU A 457 -8.26 22.87 -6.53
CA GLU A 457 -8.13 23.61 -7.79
C GLU A 457 -7.86 25.11 -7.57
N HIS A 458 -8.05 25.64 -6.36
CA HIS A 458 -7.84 27.05 -6.08
C HIS A 458 -6.35 27.36 -5.94
N PRO A 459 -5.78 28.33 -6.71
CA PRO A 459 -4.34 28.59 -6.74
C PRO A 459 -3.74 29.03 -5.41
N GLY A 460 -4.56 29.55 -4.51
CA GLY A 460 -4.14 29.98 -3.17
C GLY A 460 -4.23 28.88 -2.10
N VAL A 461 -4.65 27.66 -2.43
CA VAL A 461 -4.79 26.55 -1.48
C VAL A 461 -3.65 25.55 -1.65
N ALA A 462 -2.94 25.25 -0.56
CA ALA A 462 -1.88 24.25 -0.55
C ALA A 462 -2.40 22.87 -0.15
N ASP A 463 -3.30 22.80 0.83
CA ASP A 463 -3.93 21.56 1.32
C ASP A 463 -5.30 21.89 1.90
N SER A 464 -6.19 20.90 1.92
CA SER A 464 -7.51 21.07 2.54
C SER A 464 -8.07 19.75 3.07
N ALA A 465 -8.93 19.84 4.07
CA ALA A 465 -9.75 18.74 4.55
C ALA A 465 -11.13 19.26 4.93
N VAL A 466 -12.17 18.45 4.71
CA VAL A 466 -13.55 18.79 5.02
C VAL A 466 -14.16 17.75 5.91
N ILE A 467 -14.86 18.18 6.96
CA ILE A 467 -15.56 17.30 7.91
C ILE A 467 -17.03 17.72 8.08
N GLY A 468 -17.85 16.77 8.52
CA GLY A 468 -19.19 17.06 9.02
C GLY A 468 -19.14 17.49 10.47
N VAL A 469 -19.77 18.60 10.78
CA VAL A 469 -19.96 19.07 12.16
C VAL A 469 -21.45 19.14 12.48
N PRO A 470 -21.88 18.88 13.73
CA PRO A 470 -23.28 18.98 14.11
C PRO A 470 -23.86 20.36 13.80
N ASP A 471 -25.12 20.39 13.37
CA ASP A 471 -25.88 21.62 13.08
C ASP A 471 -27.34 21.43 13.51
N GLU A 472 -27.87 22.36 14.28
CA GLU A 472 -29.24 22.26 14.84
C GLU A 472 -30.32 22.29 13.76
N GLN A 473 -30.09 22.97 12.65
CA GLN A 473 -31.08 23.14 11.59
C GLN A 473 -31.02 22.04 10.52
N PHE A 474 -29.82 21.55 10.21
CA PHE A 474 -29.58 20.61 9.10
C PHE A 474 -29.12 19.23 9.55
N GLY A 475 -29.05 19.00 10.87
CA GLY A 475 -28.47 17.80 11.46
C GLY A 475 -26.94 17.82 11.42
N HIS A 476 -26.36 17.98 10.25
CA HIS A 476 -24.92 18.25 10.06
C HIS A 476 -24.71 19.31 8.98
N ARG A 477 -23.56 19.98 9.05
CA ARG A 477 -23.05 20.92 8.05
C ARG A 477 -21.59 20.64 7.76
N LEU A 478 -21.08 21.12 6.62
CA LEU A 478 -19.67 20.99 6.29
C LEU A 478 -18.85 22.11 6.92
N ALA A 479 -17.67 21.73 7.47
CA ALA A 479 -16.61 22.63 7.88
C ALA A 479 -15.34 22.29 7.10
N ALA A 480 -14.78 23.27 6.41
CA ALA A 480 -13.52 23.15 5.66
C ALA A 480 -12.35 23.68 6.48
N PHE A 481 -11.23 22.97 6.44
CA PHE A 481 -9.94 23.38 6.99
C PHE A 481 -8.98 23.53 5.81
N VAL A 482 -8.38 24.71 5.68
CA VAL A 482 -7.60 25.09 4.50
C VAL A 482 -6.21 25.56 4.91
N VAL A 483 -5.19 24.97 4.31
CA VAL A 483 -3.81 25.45 4.39
C VAL A 483 -3.55 26.34 3.18
N PRO A 484 -3.25 27.62 3.36
CA PRO A 484 -2.97 28.53 2.25
C PRO A 484 -1.60 28.27 1.63
N GLN A 485 -1.46 28.54 0.33
CA GLN A 485 -0.15 28.67 -0.28
C GLN A 485 0.63 29.82 0.35
N PRO A 486 1.94 29.67 0.58
CA PRO A 486 2.76 30.74 1.11
C PRO A 486 2.61 32.04 0.32
N GLY A 487 2.22 33.11 1.02
CA GLY A 487 2.06 34.44 0.40
C GLY A 487 0.77 34.65 -0.40
N SER A 488 -0.17 33.71 -0.43
CA SER A 488 -1.40 33.80 -1.24
C SER A 488 -2.44 34.77 -0.66
N GLY A 489 -2.39 35.03 0.65
CA GLY A 489 -3.37 35.88 1.31
C GLY A 489 -4.82 35.39 1.20
N VAL A 490 -5.02 34.10 1.10
CA VAL A 490 -6.35 33.46 0.94
C VAL A 490 -7.24 33.81 2.14
N ASP A 491 -8.43 34.30 1.83
CA ASP A 491 -9.46 34.69 2.78
C ASP A 491 -10.66 33.72 2.70
N PRO A 492 -11.26 33.34 3.85
CA PRO A 492 -12.42 32.46 3.89
C PRO A 492 -13.61 32.94 3.06
N SER A 493 -13.84 34.24 2.92
CA SER A 493 -14.93 34.77 2.11
C SER A 493 -14.69 34.58 0.63
N ALA A 494 -13.47 34.81 0.15
CA ALA A 494 -13.07 34.55 -1.24
C ALA A 494 -13.20 33.07 -1.61
N LEU A 495 -12.79 32.15 -0.71
CA LEU A 495 -12.98 30.71 -0.92
C LEU A 495 -14.45 30.31 -0.96
N ARG A 496 -15.29 30.90 -0.12
CA ARG A 496 -16.73 30.65 -0.14
C ARG A 496 -17.35 31.09 -1.47
N ASP A 497 -16.97 32.27 -1.98
CA ASP A 497 -17.42 32.73 -3.28
C ASP A 497 -16.92 31.84 -4.42
N TYR A 498 -15.67 31.41 -4.36
CA TYR A 498 -15.10 30.48 -5.33
C TYR A 498 -15.83 29.12 -5.40
N LEU A 499 -16.30 28.61 -4.25
CA LEU A 499 -17.02 27.34 -4.16
C LEU A 499 -18.46 27.43 -4.67
N LYS A 500 -19.10 28.62 -4.72
CA LYS A 500 -20.51 28.77 -5.12
C LYS A 500 -20.82 28.18 -6.49
N ASP A 501 -19.91 28.31 -7.44
CA ASP A 501 -20.08 27.87 -8.81
C ASP A 501 -19.52 26.46 -9.08
N ARG A 502 -18.92 25.81 -8.06
CA ARG A 502 -18.18 24.55 -8.22
C ARG A 502 -18.76 23.39 -7.46
N VAL A 503 -19.48 23.64 -6.40
CA VAL A 503 -20.14 22.62 -5.61
C VAL A 503 -21.61 22.96 -5.43
N SER A 504 -22.46 21.96 -5.18
CA SER A 504 -23.88 22.18 -4.96
C SER A 504 -24.12 23.02 -3.69
N ARG A 505 -25.30 23.63 -3.58
CA ARG A 505 -25.68 24.43 -2.42
C ARG A 505 -25.54 23.68 -1.09
N PHE A 506 -25.81 22.39 -1.09
CA PHE A 506 -25.73 21.54 0.11
C PHE A 506 -24.29 21.14 0.45
N GLU A 507 -23.38 21.19 -0.51
CA GLU A 507 -21.95 20.91 -0.34
C GLU A 507 -21.14 22.13 0.07
N GLN A 508 -21.72 23.32 0.08
CA GLN A 508 -21.02 24.53 0.47
C GLN A 508 -20.70 24.52 1.97
N PRO A 509 -19.40 24.58 2.37
CA PRO A 509 -19.04 24.62 3.77
C PRO A 509 -19.48 25.96 4.40
N ARG A 510 -20.15 25.87 5.54
CA ARG A 510 -20.51 27.07 6.30
C ARG A 510 -19.32 27.66 7.03
N ASP A 511 -18.43 26.79 7.52
CA ASP A 511 -17.18 27.23 8.16
C ASP A 511 -16.00 26.92 7.23
N ILE A 512 -15.15 27.92 7.05
CA ILE A 512 -13.85 27.77 6.38
C ILE A 512 -12.79 28.29 7.36
N ASN A 513 -11.99 27.34 7.87
CA ASN A 513 -10.96 27.61 8.88
C ASN A 513 -9.58 27.59 8.21
N ILE A 514 -8.83 28.68 8.35
CA ILE A 514 -7.44 28.73 7.89
C ILE A 514 -6.56 28.10 8.96
N VAL A 515 -5.79 27.08 8.57
CA VAL A 515 -4.92 26.32 9.47
C VAL A 515 -3.49 26.22 8.92
N GLY A 516 -2.52 26.00 9.79
CA GLY A 516 -1.12 25.87 9.39
C GLY A 516 -0.78 24.53 8.75
N SER A 517 -1.51 23.47 9.09
CA SER A 517 -1.33 22.12 8.54
C SER A 517 -2.56 21.26 8.74
N ILE A 518 -2.73 20.25 7.89
CA ILE A 518 -3.74 19.19 8.04
C ILE A 518 -3.08 17.99 8.72
N PRO A 519 -3.64 17.48 9.85
CA PRO A 519 -3.09 16.31 10.53
C PRO A 519 -3.22 15.07 9.65
N ARG A 520 -2.10 14.33 9.50
CA ARG A 520 -2.03 13.11 8.68
C ARG A 520 -1.34 11.99 9.43
N ASN A 521 -1.81 10.77 9.22
CA ASN A 521 -1.13 9.58 9.72
C ASN A 521 0.10 9.25 8.85
N PRO A 522 0.96 8.29 9.26
CA PRO A 522 2.17 7.91 8.50
C PRO A 522 1.90 7.38 7.09
N ALA A 523 0.69 6.87 6.83
CA ALA A 523 0.27 6.50 5.49
C ALA A 523 -0.19 7.70 4.63
N GLY A 524 -0.06 8.93 5.17
CA GLY A 524 -0.45 10.17 4.49
C GLY A 524 -1.93 10.52 4.60
N LYS A 525 -2.76 9.70 5.25
CA LYS A 525 -4.21 9.91 5.35
C LYS A 525 -4.55 10.96 6.41
N VAL A 526 -5.51 11.83 6.09
CA VAL A 526 -6.04 12.84 7.01
C VAL A 526 -6.63 12.20 8.26
N VAL A 527 -6.22 12.67 9.42
CA VAL A 527 -6.76 12.27 10.73
C VAL A 527 -7.90 13.23 11.11
N ARG A 528 -9.09 12.99 10.53
CA ARG A 528 -10.26 13.89 10.66
C ARG A 528 -10.68 14.16 12.11
N LYS A 529 -10.43 13.23 13.02
CA LYS A 529 -10.75 13.39 14.46
C LYS A 529 -9.92 14.46 15.18
N GLU A 530 -8.79 14.84 14.61
CA GLU A 530 -7.92 15.91 15.15
C GLU A 530 -8.29 17.28 14.58
N LEU A 531 -9.23 17.34 13.63
CA LEU A 531 -9.80 18.58 13.12
C LEU A 531 -10.99 18.95 14.00
N SER A 532 -10.90 20.06 14.70
CA SER A 532 -11.98 20.62 15.53
C SER A 532 -12.25 22.07 15.11
N THR A 533 -13.52 22.47 15.07
CA THR A 533 -13.95 23.86 14.85
C THR A 533 -13.86 24.68 16.12
#